data_41846a23b736620c230f4492bca542da
#
_entry.id   41846a23b736620c230f4492bca542da
#
_cell.length_a   1.000
_cell.length_b   1.000
_cell.length_c   1.000
_cell.angle_alpha   90.00
_cell.angle_beta   90.00
_cell.angle_gamma   90.00
#
_symmetry.space_group_name_H-M   'P 1'
#
loop_
_entity.id
_entity.type
_entity.pdbx_description
1 polymer ?
#
loop_
_entity_poly.entity_id
_entity_poly.type
_entity_poly.pdbx_seq_one_letter_code
_entity_poly.pdbx_strand_id
1 'polypeptide(L)'
;MKNNPLPRLDNDPELRQRLLPFCRLQPGETWHDPEGKHRIACCDAADTDAMTELVGEDSPTLAIHDPPYNLVAFDLRSVEEFIDWSCNWIRNT
;
A
#
# COMPACT_ATOMS: atom_id res chain seq x y z
N MET A 1 -5.20 32.68 13.12
CA MET A 1 -5.90 31.43 12.78
C MET A 1 -4.96 30.25 12.99
N LYS A 2 -5.28 29.37 13.93
CA LYS A 2 -4.48 28.16 14.10
C LYS A 2 -4.82 27.22 12.93
N ASN A 3 -3.84 26.93 12.08
CA ASN A 3 -3.97 25.84 11.12
C ASN A 3 -3.93 24.53 11.87
N ASN A 4 -5.09 23.88 12.01
CA ASN A 4 -5.09 22.48 12.45
C ASN A 4 -4.58 21.65 11.27
N PRO A 5 -3.45 20.95 11.45
CA PRO A 5 -3.01 20.05 10.39
C PRO A 5 -4.04 18.94 10.19
N LEU A 6 -4.18 18.48 8.95
CA LEU A 6 -5.02 17.33 8.67
C LEU A 6 -4.53 16.12 9.47
N PRO A 7 -5.45 15.30 9.99
CA PRO A 7 -5.06 14.07 10.66
C PRO A 7 -4.22 13.19 9.73
N ARG A 8 -3.21 12.56 10.31
CA ARG A 8 -2.32 11.66 9.56
C ARG A 8 -2.63 10.22 9.94
N LEU A 9 -3.03 9.45 8.96
CA LEU A 9 -3.35 8.04 9.15
C LEU A 9 -2.12 7.19 9.46
N ASP A 10 -0.95 7.66 9.04
CA ASP A 10 0.31 6.94 9.23
C ASP A 10 0.77 6.91 10.69
N ASN A 11 0.32 7.84 11.53
CA ASN A 11 0.69 7.89 12.93
C ASN A 11 -0.49 7.89 13.92
N ASP A 12 -1.68 7.57 13.43
CA ASP A 12 -2.89 7.50 14.26
C ASP A 12 -3.61 6.15 14.04
N PRO A 13 -3.21 5.10 14.79
CA PRO A 13 -3.84 3.78 14.67
C PRO A 13 -5.32 3.78 15.03
N GLU A 14 -5.74 4.60 15.98
CA GLU A 14 -7.14 4.70 16.38
C GLU A 14 -7.99 5.27 15.26
N LEU A 15 -7.53 6.33 14.61
CA LEU A 15 -8.22 6.93 13.47
C LEU A 15 -8.33 5.93 12.31
N ARG A 16 -7.28 5.17 12.03
CA ARG A 16 -7.33 4.11 11.02
C ARG A 16 -8.43 3.09 11.31
N GLN A 17 -8.51 2.60 12.54
CA GLN A 17 -9.54 1.64 12.94
C GLN A 17 -10.95 2.21 12.79
N ARG A 18 -11.13 3.47 13.12
CA ARG A 18 -12.43 4.14 13.00
C ARG A 18 -12.86 4.34 11.55
N LEU A 19 -11.90 4.51 10.62
CA LEU A 19 -12.19 4.72 9.20
C LEU A 19 -12.35 3.42 8.43
N LEU A 20 -11.85 2.32 8.93
CA LEU A 20 -11.89 1.02 8.24
C LEU A 20 -13.29 0.62 7.77
N PRO A 21 -14.35 0.76 8.58
CA PRO A 21 -15.71 0.40 8.13
C PRO A 21 -16.23 1.22 6.95
N PHE A 22 -15.63 2.37 6.68
CA PHE A 22 -16.01 3.24 5.55
C PHE A 22 -15.19 2.97 4.29
N CYS A 23 -14.17 2.12 4.37
CA CYS A 23 -13.36 1.75 3.22
C CYS A 23 -14.12 0.75 2.34
N ARG A 24 -14.08 0.96 1.05
CA ARG A 24 -14.72 0.05 0.08
C ARG A 24 -13.98 -1.26 -0.05
N LEU A 25 -12.66 -1.24 0.11
CA LEU A 25 -11.81 -2.43 0.14
C LEU A 25 -11.25 -2.61 1.54
N GLN A 26 -11.35 -3.82 2.05
CA GLN A 26 -10.71 -4.24 3.27
C GLN A 26 -9.36 -4.92 2.96
N PRO A 27 -8.42 -5.00 3.92
CA PRO A 27 -7.17 -5.72 3.71
C PRO A 27 -7.41 -7.16 3.22
N GLY A 28 -6.71 -7.54 2.16
CA GLY A 28 -6.84 -8.85 1.53
C GLY A 28 -7.87 -8.92 0.40
N GLU A 29 -8.64 -7.87 0.18
CA GLU A 29 -9.64 -7.83 -0.88
C GLU A 29 -9.07 -7.25 -2.17
N THR A 30 -9.59 -7.75 -3.30
CA THR A 30 -9.30 -7.22 -4.64
C THR A 30 -10.61 -6.86 -5.33
N TRP A 31 -10.65 -5.68 -5.88
CA TRP A 31 -11.75 -5.25 -6.74
C TRP A 31 -11.38 -5.45 -8.21
N HIS A 32 -12.31 -5.96 -8.98
CA HIS A 32 -12.21 -6.12 -10.42
C HIS A 32 -13.20 -5.21 -11.11
N ASP A 33 -12.71 -4.45 -12.08
CA ASP A 33 -13.57 -3.70 -12.99
C ASP A 33 -14.51 -4.67 -13.74
N PRO A 34 -15.83 -4.37 -13.81
CA PRO A 34 -16.76 -5.21 -14.56
C PRO A 34 -16.37 -5.41 -16.04
N GLU A 35 -15.68 -4.45 -16.64
CA GLU A 35 -15.15 -4.57 -18.00
C GLU A 35 -13.81 -5.30 -18.09
N GLY A 36 -13.22 -5.68 -16.97
CA GLY A 36 -11.97 -6.42 -16.91
C GLY A 36 -10.71 -5.61 -17.23
N LYS A 37 -10.80 -4.28 -17.25
CA LYS A 37 -9.68 -3.40 -17.62
C LYS A 37 -8.79 -3.02 -16.44
N HIS A 38 -9.32 -3.03 -15.23
CA HIS A 38 -8.64 -2.54 -14.03
C HIS A 38 -8.81 -3.51 -12.87
N ARG A 39 -7.80 -3.56 -12.01
CA ARG A 39 -7.82 -4.28 -10.73
C ARG A 39 -7.22 -3.40 -9.64
N ILE A 40 -7.81 -3.44 -8.47
CA ILE A 40 -7.32 -2.73 -7.29
C ILE A 40 -7.30 -3.71 -6.13
N ALA A 41 -6.16 -3.88 -5.50
CA ALA A 41 -6.01 -4.73 -4.32
C ALA A 41 -5.63 -3.90 -3.10
N CYS A 42 -6.21 -4.23 -1.96
CA CYS A 42 -5.78 -3.74 -0.67
C CYS A 42 -4.87 -4.80 -0.03
N CYS A 43 -3.57 -4.70 -0.29
CA CYS A 43 -2.61 -5.70 0.16
C CYS A 43 -1.24 -5.06 0.42
N ASP A 44 -0.34 -5.85 1.00
CA ASP A 44 1.06 -5.48 1.12
C ASP A 44 1.79 -5.86 -0.18
N ALA A 45 2.43 -4.88 -0.81
CA ALA A 45 3.20 -5.10 -2.04
C ALA A 45 4.43 -6.01 -1.83
N ALA A 46 4.85 -6.23 -0.59
CA ALA A 46 5.89 -7.19 -0.24
C ALA A 46 5.36 -8.63 -0.18
N ASP A 47 4.04 -8.82 -0.16
CA ASP A 47 3.41 -10.15 -0.22
C ASP A 47 3.43 -10.65 -1.67
N THR A 48 4.31 -11.60 -1.95
CA THR A 48 4.50 -12.16 -3.28
C THR A 48 3.24 -12.85 -3.80
N ASP A 49 2.53 -13.58 -2.95
CA ASP A 49 1.31 -14.30 -3.34
C ASP A 49 0.20 -13.31 -3.72
N ALA A 50 0.02 -12.26 -2.91
CA ALA A 50 -0.96 -11.21 -3.19
C ALA A 50 -0.65 -10.48 -4.50
N MET A 51 0.61 -10.18 -4.75
CA MET A 51 1.04 -9.53 -5.99
C MET A 51 0.88 -10.43 -7.20
N THR A 52 1.18 -11.71 -7.07
CA THR A 52 0.99 -12.70 -8.13
C THR A 52 -0.50 -12.84 -8.49
N GLU A 53 -1.36 -12.86 -7.49
CA GLU A 53 -2.81 -12.92 -7.69
C GLU A 53 -3.34 -11.65 -8.38
N LEU A 54 -2.86 -10.47 -7.97
CA LEU A 54 -3.26 -9.21 -8.57
C LEU A 54 -2.88 -9.11 -10.04
N VAL A 55 -1.67 -9.50 -10.39
CA VAL A 55 -1.14 -9.45 -11.77
C VAL A 55 -1.79 -10.54 -12.64
N GLY A 56 -2.01 -11.72 -12.07
CA GLY A 56 -2.57 -12.86 -12.80
C GLY A 56 -1.67 -13.27 -13.95
N GLU A 57 -2.27 -13.47 -15.14
CA GLU A 57 -1.56 -13.86 -16.35
C GLU A 57 -1.07 -12.67 -17.18
N ASP A 58 -1.38 -11.44 -16.75
CA ASP A 58 -0.96 -10.24 -17.47
C ASP A 58 0.54 -9.98 -17.29
N SER A 59 1.12 -9.28 -18.28
CA SER A 59 2.53 -8.86 -18.24
C SER A 59 2.60 -7.33 -18.28
N PRO A 60 2.56 -6.66 -17.12
CA PRO A 60 2.69 -5.22 -17.08
C PRO A 60 4.02 -4.75 -17.66
N THR A 61 3.99 -3.65 -18.39
CA THR A 61 5.18 -3.07 -19.04
C THR A 61 5.78 -1.90 -18.27
N LEU A 62 5.04 -1.38 -17.31
CA LEU A 62 5.46 -0.24 -16.48
C LEU A 62 4.99 -0.44 -15.05
N ALA A 63 5.86 -0.18 -14.10
CA ALA A 63 5.53 -0.12 -12.68
C ALA A 63 5.78 1.29 -12.15
N ILE A 64 4.82 1.80 -11.38
CA ILE A 64 4.94 3.10 -10.71
C ILE A 64 4.79 2.85 -9.21
N HIS A 65 5.76 3.32 -8.44
CA HIS A 65 5.81 3.13 -7.00
C HIS A 65 5.75 4.48 -6.27
N ASP A 66 4.93 4.52 -5.23
CA ASP A 66 4.87 5.66 -4.30
C ASP A 66 4.92 5.13 -2.87
N PRO A 67 6.09 4.63 -2.43
CA PRO A 67 6.23 4.03 -1.11
C PRO A 67 6.28 5.09 -0.01
N PRO A 68 6.01 4.71 1.25
CA PRO A 68 6.29 5.59 2.36
C PRO A 68 7.79 5.88 2.42
N TYR A 69 8.12 7.17 2.53
CA TYR A 69 9.50 7.61 2.69
C TYR A 69 9.92 7.49 4.15
N ASN A 70 11.17 7.14 4.40
CA ASN A 70 11.70 6.93 5.75
C ASN A 70 11.85 8.23 6.58
N LEU A 71 11.10 9.27 6.24
CA LEU A 71 11.03 10.54 6.96
C LEU A 71 9.70 10.71 7.69
N VAL A 72 8.64 10.09 7.17
CA VAL A 72 7.25 10.31 7.63
C VAL A 72 6.44 9.01 7.69
N ALA A 73 7.07 7.87 7.51
CA ALA A 73 6.39 6.57 7.50
C ALA A 73 5.94 6.15 8.90
N PHE A 74 5.17 5.06 8.97
CA PHE A 74 4.66 4.48 10.20
C PHE A 74 5.74 4.16 11.22
N ASP A 75 6.86 3.62 10.73
CA ASP A 75 8.04 3.32 11.54
C ASP A 75 9.28 3.86 10.85
N LEU A 76 10.06 4.66 11.58
CA LEU A 76 11.37 5.07 11.09
C LEU A 76 12.33 3.89 11.22
N ARG A 77 12.98 3.56 10.12
CA ARG A 77 13.98 2.49 10.04
C ARG A 77 15.37 3.07 9.89
N SER A 78 16.38 2.31 10.30
CA SER A 78 17.76 2.61 9.88
C SER A 78 17.85 2.56 8.36
N VAL A 79 18.91 3.13 7.79
CA VAL A 79 19.12 3.12 6.33
C VAL A 79 19.15 1.68 5.79
N GLU A 80 19.85 0.78 6.49
CA GLU A 80 19.95 -0.62 6.11
C GLU A 80 18.60 -1.33 6.16
N GLU A 81 17.85 -1.16 7.24
CA GLU A 81 16.51 -1.74 7.38
C GLU A 81 15.54 -1.19 6.33
N PHE A 82 15.64 0.10 6.00
CA PHE A 82 14.81 0.71 4.98
C PHE A 82 15.13 0.14 3.59
N ILE A 83 16.39 -0.09 3.27
CA ILE A 83 16.81 -0.71 2.02
C ILE A 83 16.29 -2.14 1.93
N ASP A 84 16.48 -2.94 2.98
CA ASP A 84 16.02 -4.32 3.02
C ASP A 84 14.49 -4.42 2.88
N TRP A 85 13.76 -3.57 3.60
CA TRP A 85 12.32 -3.49 3.47
C TRP A 85 11.90 -3.10 2.06
N SER A 86 12.58 -2.12 1.45
CA SER A 86 12.27 -1.67 0.10
C SER A 86 12.51 -2.76 -0.94
N CYS A 87 13.54 -3.57 -0.77
CA CYS A 87 13.82 -4.70 -1.66
C CYS A 87 12.67 -5.72 -1.70
N ASN A 88 11.95 -5.89 -0.61
CA ASN A 88 10.84 -6.85 -0.56
C ASN A 88 9.72 -6.51 -1.54
N TRP A 89 9.30 -5.25 -1.61
CA TRP A 89 8.25 -4.87 -2.55
C TRP A 89 8.78 -4.60 -3.96
N ILE A 90 10.02 -4.15 -4.09
CA ILE A 90 10.63 -3.95 -5.42
C ILE A 90 10.76 -5.28 -6.17
N ARG A 91 11.13 -6.36 -5.49
CA ARG A 91 11.27 -7.69 -6.11
C ARG A 91 9.97 -8.24 -6.69
N ASN A 92 8.84 -7.78 -6.22
CA ASN A 92 7.53 -8.19 -6.70
C ASN A 92 7.07 -7.41 -7.95
N THR A 93 7.93 -6.56 -8.45
CA THR A 93 7.70 -5.81 -9.68
C THR A 93 8.35 -6.54 -10.87
#